data_c23c92efdd2c1132743ddd17474e164f
#
_entry.id   c23c92efdd2c1132743ddd17474e164f
#
_cell.length_a   1.000
_cell.length_b   1.000
_cell.length_c   1.000
_cell.angle_alpha   90.00
_cell.angle_beta   90.00
_cell.angle_gamma   90.00
#
_symmetry.space_group_name_H-M   'P 1'
#
loop_
_entity.id
_entity.type
_entity.pdbx_description
1 polymer ?
#
loop_
_entity_poly.entity_id
_entity_poly.type
_entity_poly.pdbx_seq_one_letter_code
_entity_poly.pdbx_strand_id
1 'polypeptide(L)'
;MFEWPNLTTTTSKIAGLDATTATNTDLMDGVEAIETARRYLDAAEGHMLAELHARDACDIEHGLRTQHWLSRHTGISPHTAAARTRTATTLRVDLPHTADALRHGRITHDHAQVMATAINDRIAEQFRDLEEELLSMIDGWLFERWRRHVHTVAALLDQDGGYDPNDDLANNQLRWNVTPDGTYLTGTLVGDSAVVTEQVLDQIADELFRQFLRDNE
;
A
#
# COMPACT_ATOMS: atom_id res chain seq x y z
N MET A 1 -29.41 -8.35 -10.00
CA MET A 1 -28.56 -9.57 -10.00
C MET A 1 -27.30 -9.21 -10.77
N PHE A 2 -26.10 -9.41 -10.18
CA PHE A 2 -24.83 -9.08 -10.82
C PHE A 2 -24.48 -10.13 -11.87
N GLU A 3 -24.02 -9.68 -13.05
CA GLU A 3 -23.67 -10.58 -14.17
C GLU A 3 -22.16 -10.89 -14.18
N TRP A 4 -21.65 -11.57 -13.17
CA TRP A 4 -20.24 -11.95 -13.02
C TRP A 4 -19.63 -12.67 -14.24
N PRO A 5 -20.37 -13.56 -14.97
CA PRO A 5 -19.84 -14.20 -16.18
C PRO A 5 -19.42 -13.22 -17.27
N ASN A 6 -20.11 -12.08 -17.40
CA ASN A 6 -19.77 -11.06 -18.40
C ASN A 6 -18.44 -10.37 -18.07
N LEU A 7 -18.15 -10.14 -16.79
CA LEU A 7 -16.87 -9.59 -16.36
C LEU A 7 -15.72 -10.49 -16.78
N THR A 8 -15.77 -11.79 -16.43
CA THR A 8 -14.73 -12.76 -16.78
C THR A 8 -14.57 -12.90 -18.29
N THR A 9 -15.69 -12.92 -19.04
CA THR A 9 -15.63 -13.03 -20.51
C THR A 9 -14.98 -11.79 -21.13
N THR A 10 -15.29 -10.60 -20.66
CA THR A 10 -14.71 -9.36 -21.18
C THR A 10 -13.23 -9.27 -20.89
N THR A 11 -12.82 -9.53 -19.65
CA THR A 11 -11.41 -9.46 -19.25
C THR A 11 -10.56 -10.52 -19.93
N SER A 12 -11.10 -11.73 -20.15
CA SER A 12 -10.37 -12.79 -20.89
C SER A 12 -10.16 -12.44 -22.36
N LYS A 13 -11.10 -11.75 -23.00
CA LYS A 13 -10.92 -11.26 -24.38
C LYS A 13 -9.82 -10.20 -24.45
N ILE A 14 -9.77 -9.28 -23.50
CA ILE A 14 -8.71 -8.26 -23.40
C ILE A 14 -7.35 -8.94 -23.22
N ALA A 15 -7.27 -9.93 -22.33
CA ALA A 15 -6.03 -10.69 -22.10
C ALA A 15 -5.53 -11.46 -23.32
N GLY A 16 -6.43 -11.80 -24.25
CA GLY A 16 -6.11 -12.51 -25.49
C GLY A 16 -5.76 -11.61 -26.69
N LEU A 17 -5.69 -10.28 -26.52
CA LEU A 17 -5.35 -9.37 -27.61
C LEU A 17 -3.88 -9.55 -28.03
N ASP A 18 -3.64 -9.55 -29.36
CA ASP A 18 -2.29 -9.54 -29.92
C ASP A 18 -1.73 -8.11 -29.92
N ALA A 19 -0.91 -7.83 -28.92
CA ALA A 19 -0.26 -6.52 -28.78
C ALA A 19 0.84 -6.25 -29.82
N THR A 20 1.32 -7.28 -30.54
CA THR A 20 2.45 -7.13 -31.46
C THR A 20 2.10 -6.35 -32.75
N THR A 21 0.81 -6.30 -33.07
CA THR A 21 0.30 -5.60 -34.27
C THR A 21 -0.21 -4.17 -33.99
N ALA A 22 -0.28 -3.79 -32.70
CA ALA A 22 -0.79 -2.50 -32.28
C ALA A 22 0.25 -1.37 -32.45
N THR A 23 -0.22 -0.15 -32.67
CA THR A 23 0.66 1.02 -32.65
C THR A 23 1.09 1.38 -31.21
N ASN A 24 2.18 2.15 -31.07
CA ASN A 24 2.61 2.60 -29.74
C ASN A 24 1.51 3.41 -29.02
N THR A 25 0.74 4.22 -29.74
CA THR A 25 -0.38 4.98 -29.18
C THR A 25 -1.47 4.04 -28.68
N ASP A 26 -1.88 3.04 -29.49
CA ASP A 26 -2.89 2.06 -29.07
C ASP A 26 -2.46 1.27 -27.83
N LEU A 27 -1.15 0.97 -27.71
CA LEU A 27 -0.60 0.29 -26.53
C LEU A 27 -0.67 1.18 -25.28
N MET A 28 -0.29 2.45 -25.39
CA MET A 28 -0.37 3.40 -24.28
C MET A 28 -1.81 3.61 -23.83
N ASP A 29 -2.72 3.89 -24.75
CA ASP A 29 -4.14 4.07 -24.48
C ASP A 29 -4.76 2.80 -23.87
N GLY A 30 -4.34 1.62 -24.36
CA GLY A 30 -4.76 0.33 -23.83
C GLY A 30 -4.32 0.10 -22.37
N VAL A 31 -3.08 0.47 -22.03
CA VAL A 31 -2.57 0.38 -20.66
C VAL A 31 -3.35 1.34 -19.73
N GLU A 32 -3.57 2.59 -20.14
CA GLU A 32 -4.35 3.56 -19.36
C GLU A 32 -5.79 3.10 -19.14
N ALA A 33 -6.42 2.54 -20.17
CA ALA A 33 -7.77 1.98 -20.06
C ALA A 33 -7.83 0.79 -19.10
N ILE A 34 -6.83 -0.11 -19.12
CA ILE A 34 -6.74 -1.24 -18.21
C ILE A 34 -6.53 -0.76 -16.76
N GLU A 35 -5.65 0.22 -16.52
CA GLU A 35 -5.44 0.78 -15.20
C GLU A 35 -6.69 1.46 -14.64
N THR A 36 -7.43 2.15 -15.52
CA THR A 36 -8.73 2.73 -15.15
C THR A 36 -9.73 1.64 -14.76
N ALA A 37 -9.83 0.57 -15.55
CA ALA A 37 -10.69 -0.56 -15.22
C ALA A 37 -10.31 -1.24 -13.90
N ARG A 38 -9.01 -1.38 -13.62
CA ARG A 38 -8.52 -1.93 -12.33
C ARG A 38 -9.00 -1.11 -11.14
N ARG A 39 -8.95 0.23 -11.20
CA ARG A 39 -9.46 1.10 -10.12
C ARG A 39 -10.91 0.80 -9.78
N TYR A 40 -11.76 0.62 -10.78
CA TYR A 40 -13.17 0.26 -10.56
C TYR A 40 -13.34 -1.16 -10.00
N LEU A 41 -12.51 -2.11 -10.45
CA LEU A 41 -12.54 -3.49 -9.92
C LEU A 41 -12.04 -3.54 -8.47
N ASP A 42 -10.98 -2.82 -8.15
CA ASP A 42 -10.46 -2.70 -6.78
C ASP A 42 -11.49 -2.06 -5.84
N ALA A 43 -12.19 -1.04 -6.31
CA ALA A 43 -13.28 -0.41 -5.55
C ALA A 43 -14.44 -1.39 -5.29
N ALA A 44 -14.85 -2.14 -6.32
CA ALA A 44 -15.92 -3.13 -6.20
C ALA A 44 -15.52 -4.28 -5.27
N GLU A 45 -14.30 -4.83 -5.39
CA GLU A 45 -13.77 -5.86 -4.51
C GLU A 45 -13.71 -5.36 -3.06
N GLY A 46 -13.14 -4.15 -2.84
CA GLY A 46 -13.05 -3.55 -1.51
C GLY A 46 -14.42 -3.39 -0.85
N HIS A 47 -15.41 -2.90 -1.59
CA HIS A 47 -16.76 -2.77 -1.07
C HIS A 47 -17.38 -4.13 -0.66
N MET A 48 -17.18 -5.17 -1.48
CA MET A 48 -17.64 -6.52 -1.17
C MET A 48 -16.92 -7.13 0.03
N LEU A 49 -15.59 -6.96 0.13
CA LEU A 49 -14.80 -7.45 1.26
C LEU A 49 -15.21 -6.79 2.58
N ALA A 50 -15.43 -5.48 2.57
CA ALA A 50 -15.91 -4.75 3.74
C ALA A 50 -17.30 -5.23 4.18
N GLU A 51 -18.18 -5.51 3.24
CA GLU A 51 -19.52 -6.02 3.53
C GLU A 51 -19.49 -7.46 4.04
N LEU A 52 -18.70 -8.35 3.43
CA LEU A 52 -18.50 -9.72 3.92
C LEU A 52 -17.95 -9.74 5.34
N HIS A 53 -17.00 -8.85 5.64
CA HIS A 53 -16.42 -8.71 6.96
C HIS A 53 -17.44 -8.20 7.98
N ALA A 54 -18.20 -7.16 7.64
CA ALA A 54 -19.17 -6.56 8.55
C ALA A 54 -20.36 -7.49 8.89
N ARG A 55 -20.64 -8.46 8.03
CA ARG A 55 -21.69 -9.47 8.23
C ARG A 55 -21.18 -10.76 8.85
N ASP A 56 -19.88 -10.89 9.11
CA ASP A 56 -19.23 -12.15 9.47
C ASP A 56 -19.58 -13.32 8.53
N ALA A 57 -19.91 -12.99 7.25
CA ALA A 57 -20.50 -13.94 6.32
C ALA A 57 -19.58 -15.13 6.04
N CYS A 58 -18.27 -14.90 5.91
CA CYS A 58 -17.32 -15.97 5.67
C CYS A 58 -17.15 -16.89 6.88
N ASP A 59 -17.30 -16.38 8.10
CA ASP A 59 -17.25 -17.19 9.31
C ASP A 59 -18.52 -18.04 9.45
N ILE A 60 -19.66 -17.42 9.25
CA ILE A 60 -20.97 -18.08 9.32
C ILE A 60 -21.10 -19.21 8.30
N GLU A 61 -20.69 -18.97 7.04
CA GLU A 61 -20.90 -19.94 5.95
C GLU A 61 -19.77 -20.96 5.82
N HIS A 62 -18.52 -20.59 6.20
CA HIS A 62 -17.32 -21.41 5.94
C HIS A 62 -16.44 -21.66 7.16
N GLY A 63 -16.74 -21.05 8.32
CA GLY A 63 -15.91 -21.12 9.52
C GLY A 63 -14.54 -20.47 9.35
N LEU A 64 -14.42 -19.47 8.48
CA LEU A 64 -13.18 -18.77 8.13
C LEU A 64 -13.36 -17.27 8.26
N ARG A 65 -12.38 -16.57 8.85
CA ARG A 65 -12.33 -15.11 8.76
C ARG A 65 -12.22 -14.66 7.30
N THR A 66 -12.80 -13.52 6.94
CA THR A 66 -12.85 -12.99 5.57
C THR A 66 -11.50 -13.05 4.84
N GLN A 67 -10.42 -12.63 5.48
CA GLN A 67 -9.07 -12.69 4.88
C GLN A 67 -8.58 -14.11 4.58
N HIS A 68 -8.90 -15.09 5.43
CA HIS A 68 -8.52 -16.49 5.22
C HIS A 68 -9.38 -17.14 4.12
N TRP A 69 -10.67 -16.80 4.10
CA TRP A 69 -11.56 -17.22 3.03
C TRP A 69 -11.06 -16.68 1.68
N LEU A 70 -10.74 -15.37 1.61
CA LEU A 70 -10.22 -14.72 0.40
C LEU A 70 -8.95 -15.41 -0.10
N SER A 71 -7.95 -15.59 0.75
CA SER A 71 -6.70 -16.27 0.38
C SER A 71 -6.93 -17.69 -0.15
N ARG A 72 -7.77 -18.46 0.56
CA ARG A 72 -8.02 -19.87 0.22
C ARG A 72 -8.76 -20.05 -1.11
N HIS A 73 -9.74 -19.17 -1.40
CA HIS A 73 -10.62 -19.33 -2.56
C HIS A 73 -10.08 -18.63 -3.82
N THR A 74 -9.23 -17.61 -3.67
CA THR A 74 -8.69 -16.88 -4.82
C THR A 74 -7.22 -17.19 -5.11
N GLY A 75 -6.53 -17.90 -4.20
CA GLY A 75 -5.12 -18.25 -4.35
C GLY A 75 -4.13 -17.10 -4.11
N ILE A 76 -4.59 -15.92 -3.69
CA ILE A 76 -3.69 -14.83 -3.31
C ILE A 76 -3.01 -15.13 -1.97
N SER A 77 -1.85 -14.48 -1.74
CA SER A 77 -1.10 -14.69 -0.49
C SER A 77 -1.93 -14.29 0.74
N PRO A 78 -1.76 -14.96 1.91
CA PRO A 78 -2.42 -14.57 3.16
C PRO A 78 -2.11 -13.12 3.54
N HIS A 79 -0.90 -12.64 3.28
CA HIS A 79 -0.51 -11.25 3.52
C HIS A 79 -1.32 -10.28 2.65
N THR A 80 -1.43 -10.55 1.34
CA THR A 80 -2.21 -9.73 0.42
C THR A 80 -3.70 -9.73 0.80
N ALA A 81 -4.24 -10.90 1.14
CA ALA A 81 -5.64 -11.02 1.56
C ALA A 81 -5.92 -10.22 2.84
N ALA A 82 -5.01 -10.28 3.83
CA ALA A 82 -5.12 -9.50 5.06
C ALA A 82 -5.02 -8.00 4.80
N ALA A 83 -4.08 -7.57 3.94
CA ALA A 83 -3.94 -6.16 3.56
C ALA A 83 -5.20 -5.63 2.87
N ARG A 84 -5.71 -6.33 1.86
CA ARG A 84 -6.94 -5.94 1.14
C ARG A 84 -8.16 -5.87 2.06
N THR A 85 -8.34 -6.88 2.93
CA THR A 85 -9.47 -6.88 3.89
C THR A 85 -9.36 -5.72 4.86
N ARG A 86 -8.17 -5.45 5.42
CA ARG A 86 -7.95 -4.31 6.32
C ARG A 86 -8.21 -2.99 5.62
N THR A 87 -7.64 -2.75 4.43
CA THR A 87 -7.91 -1.54 3.65
C THR A 87 -9.40 -1.35 3.44
N ALA A 88 -10.10 -2.39 2.99
CA ALA A 88 -11.54 -2.35 2.74
C ALA A 88 -12.37 -1.98 4.00
N THR A 89 -12.03 -2.55 5.15
CA THR A 89 -12.73 -2.28 6.42
C THR A 89 -12.43 -0.88 6.93
N THR A 90 -11.19 -0.41 6.86
CA THR A 90 -10.80 0.95 7.25
C THR A 90 -11.48 2.01 6.37
N LEU A 91 -11.52 1.80 5.06
CA LEU A 91 -12.23 2.71 4.14
C LEU A 91 -13.72 2.82 4.47
N ARG A 92 -14.35 1.72 4.84
CA ARG A 92 -15.78 1.71 5.19
C ARG A 92 -16.09 2.48 6.48
N VAL A 93 -15.23 2.37 7.47
CA VAL A 93 -15.47 2.88 8.84
C VAL A 93 -14.89 4.28 9.02
N ASP A 94 -13.65 4.48 8.57
CA ASP A 94 -12.85 5.62 8.97
C ASP A 94 -12.58 6.62 7.84
N LEU A 95 -12.60 6.19 6.58
CA LEU A 95 -12.14 6.98 5.43
C LEU A 95 -13.18 7.06 4.29
N PRO A 96 -14.33 7.73 4.52
CA PRO A 96 -15.42 7.77 3.55
C PRO A 96 -15.07 8.53 2.26
N HIS A 97 -14.26 9.59 2.33
CA HIS A 97 -13.85 10.35 1.14
C HIS A 97 -12.85 9.57 0.29
N THR A 98 -11.94 8.79 0.91
CA THR A 98 -11.04 7.88 0.21
C THR A 98 -11.81 6.75 -0.45
N ALA A 99 -12.81 6.18 0.23
CA ALA A 99 -13.70 5.18 -0.35
C ALA A 99 -14.45 5.72 -1.57
N ASP A 100 -14.95 6.96 -1.49
CA ASP A 100 -15.62 7.63 -2.60
C ASP A 100 -14.67 7.92 -3.77
N ALA A 101 -13.47 8.41 -3.48
CA ALA A 101 -12.45 8.67 -4.49
C ALA A 101 -12.04 7.39 -5.25
N LEU A 102 -11.89 6.27 -4.54
CA LEU A 102 -11.61 4.95 -5.14
C LEU A 102 -12.78 4.47 -5.99
N ARG A 103 -14.02 4.59 -5.48
CA ARG A 103 -15.24 4.19 -6.20
C ARG A 103 -15.42 4.91 -7.52
N HIS A 104 -15.01 6.17 -7.61
CA HIS A 104 -15.05 6.98 -8.82
C HIS A 104 -13.79 6.87 -9.70
N GLY A 105 -12.85 5.98 -9.36
CA GLY A 105 -11.62 5.78 -10.12
C GLY A 105 -10.64 6.95 -10.07
N ARG A 106 -10.83 7.92 -9.16
CA ARG A 106 -9.95 9.09 -8.99
C ARG A 106 -8.60 8.72 -8.41
N ILE A 107 -8.55 7.64 -7.62
CA ILE A 107 -7.33 7.15 -6.99
C ILE A 107 -7.14 5.65 -7.27
N THR A 108 -5.93 5.14 -7.07
CA THR A 108 -5.63 3.71 -7.17
C THR A 108 -5.81 3.01 -5.82
N HIS A 109 -5.82 1.67 -5.82
CA HIS A 109 -5.79 0.87 -4.59
C HIS A 109 -4.59 1.20 -3.71
N ASP A 110 -3.42 1.49 -4.30
CA ASP A 110 -2.21 1.83 -3.56
C ASP A 110 -2.39 3.14 -2.76
N HIS A 111 -3.04 4.16 -3.32
CA HIS A 111 -3.39 5.37 -2.57
C HIS A 111 -4.33 5.06 -1.40
N ALA A 112 -5.37 4.27 -1.64
CA ALA A 112 -6.31 3.87 -0.61
C ALA A 112 -5.63 3.07 0.52
N GLN A 113 -4.69 2.19 0.16
CA GLN A 113 -3.90 1.42 1.12
C GLN A 113 -2.99 2.31 1.97
N VAL A 114 -2.34 3.31 1.38
CA VAL A 114 -1.52 4.29 2.12
C VAL A 114 -2.37 5.01 3.16
N MET A 115 -3.53 5.55 2.78
CA MET A 115 -4.46 6.20 3.71
C MET A 115 -4.89 5.26 4.83
N ALA A 116 -5.29 4.03 4.49
CA ALA A 116 -5.75 3.02 5.45
C ALA A 116 -4.65 2.49 6.39
N THR A 117 -3.38 2.62 6.00
CA THR A 117 -2.25 2.23 6.88
C THR A 117 -1.72 3.38 7.73
N ALA A 118 -1.95 4.62 7.31
CA ALA A 118 -1.53 5.81 8.04
C ALA A 118 -2.44 6.13 9.24
N ILE A 119 -3.73 5.81 9.15
CA ILE A 119 -4.70 6.06 10.22
C ILE A 119 -4.61 4.98 11.31
N ASN A 120 -4.79 5.39 12.57
CA ASN A 120 -4.98 4.53 13.73
C ASN A 120 -6.03 5.13 14.66
N ASP A 121 -6.48 4.37 15.67
CA ASP A 121 -7.56 4.76 16.57
C ASP A 121 -7.30 6.08 17.32
N ARG A 122 -6.04 6.44 17.56
CA ARG A 122 -5.66 7.65 18.31
C ARG A 122 -5.83 8.93 17.50
N ILE A 123 -5.59 8.85 16.19
CA ILE A 123 -5.61 10.01 15.28
C ILE A 123 -6.81 10.00 14.33
N ALA A 124 -7.70 9.01 14.45
CA ALA A 124 -8.77 8.76 13.49
C ALA A 124 -9.64 9.99 13.20
N GLU A 125 -10.00 10.76 14.23
CA GLU A 125 -10.82 11.95 14.09
C GLU A 125 -10.08 13.05 13.33
N GLN A 126 -8.87 13.43 13.80
CA GLN A 126 -8.05 14.47 13.19
C GLN A 126 -7.60 14.09 11.77
N PHE A 127 -7.27 12.82 11.53
CA PHE A 127 -6.85 12.35 10.22
C PHE A 127 -8.02 12.38 9.22
N ARG A 128 -9.24 12.08 9.68
CA ARG A 128 -10.46 12.17 8.86
C ARG A 128 -10.75 13.62 8.43
N ASP A 129 -10.50 14.58 9.30
CA ASP A 129 -10.69 16.00 8.97
C ASP A 129 -9.74 16.49 7.86
N LEU A 130 -8.59 15.83 7.69
CA LEU A 130 -7.59 16.13 6.67
C LEU A 130 -7.74 15.27 5.40
N GLU A 131 -8.65 14.31 5.39
CA GLU A 131 -8.79 13.31 4.32
C GLU A 131 -8.95 13.95 2.93
N GLU A 132 -9.85 14.92 2.80
CA GLU A 132 -10.09 15.61 1.52
C GLU A 132 -8.87 16.41 1.05
N GLU A 133 -8.18 17.08 1.97
CA GLU A 133 -6.97 17.83 1.66
C GLU A 133 -5.87 16.91 1.14
N LEU A 134 -5.61 15.80 1.84
CA LEU A 134 -4.62 14.80 1.42
C LEU A 134 -4.94 14.20 0.05
N LEU A 135 -6.21 13.92 -0.23
CA LEU A 135 -6.66 13.41 -1.52
C LEU A 135 -6.48 14.44 -2.64
N SER A 136 -6.71 15.73 -2.37
CA SER A 136 -6.58 16.80 -3.36
C SER A 136 -5.15 16.98 -3.89
N MET A 137 -4.15 16.56 -3.13
CA MET A 137 -2.73 16.66 -3.51
C MET A 137 -2.31 15.58 -4.53
N ILE A 138 -3.09 14.53 -4.73
CA ILE A 138 -2.75 13.41 -5.62
C ILE A 138 -2.55 13.89 -7.06
N ASP A 139 -3.41 14.77 -7.54
CA ASP A 139 -3.38 15.24 -8.94
C ASP A 139 -2.12 16.04 -9.31
N GLY A 140 -1.41 16.60 -8.32
CA GLY A 140 -0.22 17.42 -8.57
C GLY A 140 1.10 16.80 -8.10
N TRP A 141 1.04 15.62 -7.47
CA TRP A 141 2.21 15.03 -6.83
C TRP A 141 2.52 13.63 -7.38
N LEU A 142 3.81 13.30 -7.42
CA LEU A 142 4.24 11.91 -7.61
C LEU A 142 3.82 11.07 -6.40
N PHE A 143 3.42 9.82 -6.63
CA PHE A 143 2.93 8.89 -5.62
C PHE A 143 3.85 8.81 -4.39
N GLU A 144 5.17 8.65 -4.58
CA GLU A 144 6.11 8.52 -3.47
C GLU A 144 6.25 9.79 -2.63
N ARG A 145 6.12 10.98 -3.24
CA ARG A 145 6.10 12.24 -2.52
C ARG A 145 4.83 12.37 -1.69
N TRP A 146 3.70 12.05 -2.29
CA TRP A 146 2.40 12.07 -1.64
C TRP A 146 2.36 11.07 -0.47
N ARG A 147 2.80 9.82 -0.68
CA ARG A 147 2.87 8.78 0.35
C ARG A 147 3.67 9.23 1.57
N ARG A 148 4.88 9.78 1.35
CA ARG A 148 5.70 10.30 2.45
C ARG A 148 4.98 11.41 3.21
N HIS A 149 4.29 12.30 2.51
CA HIS A 149 3.55 13.39 3.13
C HIS A 149 2.41 12.86 4.03
N VAL A 150 1.62 11.92 3.54
CA VAL A 150 0.55 11.27 4.33
C VAL A 150 1.11 10.68 5.62
N HIS A 151 2.20 9.91 5.53
CA HIS A 151 2.83 9.34 6.72
C HIS A 151 3.41 10.40 7.67
N THR A 152 3.96 11.50 7.14
CA THR A 152 4.43 12.62 7.96
C THR A 152 3.28 13.30 8.70
N VAL A 153 2.16 13.54 8.03
CA VAL A 153 0.95 14.11 8.66
C VAL A 153 0.44 13.17 9.76
N ALA A 154 0.33 11.87 9.48
CA ALA A 154 -0.10 10.89 10.48
C ALA A 154 0.83 10.86 11.70
N ALA A 155 2.15 10.89 11.49
CA ALA A 155 3.13 10.94 12.55
C ALA A 155 3.05 12.24 13.37
N LEU A 156 2.79 13.38 12.74
CA LEU A 156 2.59 14.66 13.43
C LEU A 156 1.33 14.65 14.31
N LEU A 157 0.23 14.10 13.80
CA LEU A 157 -1.01 13.96 14.58
C LEU A 157 -0.84 13.01 15.78
N ASP A 158 -0.01 11.99 15.62
CA ASP A 158 0.25 11.00 16.68
C ASP A 158 1.23 11.48 17.75
N GLN A 159 1.95 12.60 17.54
CA GLN A 159 2.88 13.17 18.50
C GLN A 159 2.21 13.62 19.81
N ASP A 160 0.97 14.12 19.77
CA ASP A 160 0.25 14.56 20.95
C ASP A 160 -0.19 13.40 21.85
N GLY A 161 -0.09 12.15 21.40
CA GLY A 161 -0.45 10.93 22.13
C GLY A 161 0.65 10.36 23.02
N GLY A 162 1.78 11.07 23.20
CA GLY A 162 2.89 10.58 24.02
C GLY A 162 3.66 9.42 23.35
N TYR A 163 3.65 9.35 22.01
CA TYR A 163 4.51 8.41 21.29
C TYR A 163 5.97 8.80 21.54
N ASP A 164 6.66 8.00 22.31
CA ASP A 164 8.12 8.01 22.38
C ASP A 164 8.64 7.03 21.31
N PRO A 165 9.32 7.51 20.25
CA PRO A 165 9.91 6.62 19.24
C PRO A 165 10.91 5.63 19.84
N ASN A 166 11.37 5.85 21.08
CA ASN A 166 12.26 4.95 21.80
C ASN A 166 11.54 3.85 22.60
N ASP A 167 10.23 3.99 22.87
CA ASP A 167 9.44 2.92 23.48
C ASP A 167 9.38 1.65 22.61
N ASP A 168 9.61 1.81 21.31
CA ASP A 168 9.67 0.72 20.34
C ASP A 168 11.07 0.13 20.12
N LEU A 169 12.06 0.43 20.98
CA LEU A 169 13.43 -0.14 20.89
C LEU A 169 13.41 -1.68 20.88
N ALA A 170 12.42 -2.29 21.49
CA ALA A 170 12.20 -3.74 21.44
C ALA A 170 11.89 -4.26 20.02
N ASN A 171 11.45 -3.38 19.11
CA ASN A 171 11.16 -3.69 17.71
C ASN A 171 12.40 -3.56 16.80
N ASN A 172 13.53 -3.09 17.35
CA ASN A 172 14.77 -3.07 16.63
C ASN A 172 15.24 -4.50 16.34
N GLN A 173 15.31 -4.85 15.08
CA GLN A 173 15.79 -6.15 14.61
C GLN A 173 16.82 -5.93 13.52
N LEU A 174 18.03 -6.48 13.71
CA LEU A 174 19.08 -6.48 12.72
C LEU A 174 19.55 -7.92 12.48
N ARG A 175 19.55 -8.36 11.23
CA ARG A 175 19.99 -9.69 10.82
C ARG A 175 21.18 -9.58 9.87
N TRP A 176 22.21 -10.33 10.17
CA TRP A 176 23.37 -10.49 9.31
C TRP A 176 23.27 -11.80 8.57
N ASN A 177 23.38 -11.76 7.26
CA ASN A 177 23.47 -12.96 6.45
C ASN A 177 24.77 -12.89 5.62
N VAL A 178 25.71 -13.78 5.92
CA VAL A 178 27.00 -13.88 5.22
C VAL A 178 26.87 -14.96 4.16
N THR A 179 27.05 -14.59 2.91
CA THR A 179 27.08 -15.49 1.76
C THR A 179 28.45 -15.41 1.07
N PRO A 180 28.79 -16.35 0.19
CA PRO A 180 30.03 -16.25 -0.60
C PRO A 180 30.13 -14.98 -1.43
N ASP A 181 29.00 -14.39 -1.80
CA ASP A 181 28.90 -13.19 -2.64
C ASP A 181 28.91 -11.88 -1.84
N GLY A 182 28.82 -11.96 -0.50
CA GLY A 182 28.84 -10.77 0.36
C GLY A 182 28.05 -10.91 1.65
N THR A 183 28.07 -9.84 2.42
CA THR A 183 27.30 -9.73 3.67
C THR A 183 26.07 -8.86 3.45
N TYR A 184 24.92 -9.42 3.75
CA TYR A 184 23.63 -8.74 3.67
C TYR A 184 23.17 -8.36 5.07
N LEU A 185 22.83 -7.09 5.25
CA LEU A 185 22.23 -6.56 6.46
C LEU A 185 20.77 -6.27 6.19
N THR A 186 19.88 -6.89 6.96
CA THR A 186 18.43 -6.69 6.82
C THR A 186 17.80 -6.52 8.19
N GLY A 187 16.94 -5.53 8.33
CA GLY A 187 16.25 -5.32 9.60
C GLY A 187 15.39 -4.08 9.62
N THR A 188 14.80 -3.85 10.78
CA THR A 188 14.03 -2.64 11.10
C THR A 188 14.67 -1.99 12.31
N LEU A 189 14.96 -0.71 12.21
CA LEU A 189 15.41 0.13 13.30
C LEU A 189 14.39 1.26 13.47
N VAL A 190 14.09 1.62 14.71
CA VAL A 190 13.13 2.68 15.04
C VAL A 190 13.77 3.72 15.95
N GLY A 191 13.19 4.92 15.97
CA GLY A 191 13.64 6.02 16.81
C GLY A 191 15.08 6.46 16.51
N ASP A 192 15.78 6.85 17.55
CA ASP A 192 17.17 7.36 17.47
C ASP A 192 18.12 6.33 16.86
N SER A 193 17.87 5.04 17.05
CA SER A 193 18.67 3.95 16.47
C SER A 193 18.65 3.98 14.93
N ALA A 194 17.52 4.32 14.33
CA ALA A 194 17.39 4.46 12.88
C ALA A 194 18.22 5.65 12.37
N VAL A 195 18.08 6.81 13.01
CA VAL A 195 18.78 8.05 12.62
C VAL A 195 20.31 7.89 12.72
N VAL A 196 20.77 7.34 13.84
CA VAL A 196 22.22 7.12 14.05
C VAL A 196 22.78 6.13 13.03
N THR A 197 22.05 5.05 12.75
CA THR A 197 22.50 4.04 11.78
C THR A 197 22.55 4.61 10.37
N GLU A 198 21.55 5.38 9.95
CA GLU A 198 21.53 6.06 8.66
C GLU A 198 22.74 7.00 8.51
N GLN A 199 23.01 7.83 9.50
CA GLN A 199 24.16 8.73 9.50
C GLN A 199 25.50 7.99 9.39
N VAL A 200 25.67 6.90 10.12
CA VAL A 200 26.90 6.09 10.07
C VAL A 200 27.06 5.40 8.72
N LEU A 201 25.99 4.85 8.15
CA LEU A 201 26.03 4.22 6.82
C LEU A 201 26.36 5.23 5.72
N ASP A 202 25.76 6.42 5.75
CA ASP A 202 26.06 7.49 4.80
C ASP A 202 27.52 7.95 4.91
N GLN A 203 28.04 8.07 6.13
CA GLN A 203 29.43 8.44 6.35
C GLN A 203 30.40 7.39 5.80
N ILE A 204 30.10 6.09 6.01
CA ILE A 204 30.91 4.98 5.48
C ILE A 204 30.82 4.96 3.94
N ALA A 205 29.65 5.13 3.36
CA ALA A 205 29.46 5.18 1.92
C ALA A 205 30.27 6.31 1.27
N ASP A 206 30.23 7.50 1.87
CA ASP A 206 31.00 8.67 1.43
C ASP A 206 32.52 8.42 1.51
N GLU A 207 32.99 7.74 2.56
CA GLU A 207 34.40 7.45 2.74
C GLU A 207 34.88 6.43 1.72
N LEU A 208 34.14 5.36 1.49
CA LEU A 208 34.41 4.35 0.46
C LEU A 208 34.40 4.96 -0.95
N PHE A 209 33.44 5.85 -1.24
CA PHE A 209 33.42 6.54 -2.53
C PHE A 209 34.63 7.44 -2.75
N ARG A 210 35.07 8.18 -1.73
CA ARG A 210 36.29 8.99 -1.81
C ARG A 210 37.57 8.13 -1.95
N GLN A 211 37.58 6.97 -1.32
CA GLN A 211 38.68 6.01 -1.49
C GLN A 211 38.72 5.45 -2.91
N PHE A 212 37.55 5.02 -3.44
CA PHE A 212 37.43 4.55 -4.82
C PHE A 212 37.91 5.58 -5.85
N LEU A 213 37.59 6.87 -5.66
CA LEU A 213 38.06 7.93 -6.55
C LEU A 213 39.58 8.08 -6.51
N ARG A 214 40.21 8.03 -5.31
CA ARG A 214 41.68 8.12 -5.16
C ARG A 214 42.42 6.94 -5.77
N ASP A 215 41.83 5.75 -5.71
CA ASP A 215 42.46 4.52 -6.23
C ASP A 215 42.35 4.40 -7.76
N ASN A 216 41.50 5.24 -8.41
CA ASN A 216 41.28 5.25 -9.85
C ASN A 216 41.73 6.55 -10.55
N GLU A 217 42.44 7.47 -9.86
CA GLU A 217 43.24 8.57 -10.42
C GLU A 217 44.70 8.09 -10.69
#